data_42b4854ab4fb57147bc3c5c7fdfbb5dd
#
_entry.id   42b4854ab4fb57147bc3c5c7fdfbb5dd
#
_cell.length_a   1.000
_cell.length_b   1.000
_cell.length_c   1.000
_cell.angle_alpha   90.00
_cell.angle_beta   90.00
_cell.angle_gamma   90.00
#
_symmetry.space_group_name_H-M   'P 1'
#
loop_
_entity.id
_entity.type
_entity.pdbx_description
1 polymer ?
#
loop_
_entity_poly.entity_id
_entity_poly.type
_entity_poly.pdbx_seq_one_letter_code
_entity_poly.pdbx_strand_id
1 'polypeptide(L)'
;DKAWNAFEKAAGGKVGSSLEVQWKRMGNLYETQGAVGILVRKSGKEIISVQAVSPRQMRIGKLNSKNEIDHFILRPTFVRGSGKLFDKTERKVPVFELDKNQKESLLYIKNPATENDFYGTPNYIGAYNFIEADYKFGVTIHNAAENGFQPKVMATFVGRNMSDEQKEAHADAFKDNFSGSDRELAIVNYVRREEEMPKIEKLQIENL
;
A
#
# COMPACT_ATOMS: atom_id res chain seq x y z
N ASP A 1 19.03 -12.10 -34.89
CA ASP A 1 18.09 -13.17 -35.23
C ASP A 1 16.69 -12.58 -35.45
N LYS A 2 16.14 -12.72 -36.70
CA LYS A 2 14.87 -12.12 -37.07
C LYS A 2 13.70 -12.65 -36.21
N ALA A 3 13.75 -13.91 -35.81
CA ALA A 3 12.72 -14.55 -34.99
C ALA A 3 12.73 -13.99 -33.57
N TRP A 4 13.92 -13.76 -33.00
CA TRP A 4 14.06 -13.15 -31.69
C TRP A 4 13.55 -11.71 -31.67
N ASN A 5 13.93 -10.91 -32.66
CA ASN A 5 13.48 -9.52 -32.77
C ASN A 5 11.96 -9.42 -32.98
N ALA A 6 11.36 -10.37 -33.72
CA ALA A 6 9.93 -10.44 -33.88
C ALA A 6 9.21 -10.83 -32.57
N PHE A 7 9.76 -11.79 -31.82
CA PHE A 7 9.27 -12.19 -30.51
C PHE A 7 9.37 -11.02 -29.50
N GLU A 8 10.53 -10.35 -29.45
CA GLU A 8 10.75 -9.21 -28.55
C GLU A 8 9.74 -8.08 -28.79
N LYS A 9 9.43 -7.77 -30.05
CA LYS A 9 8.41 -6.79 -30.40
C LYS A 9 7.00 -7.24 -30.04
N ALA A 10 6.71 -8.53 -30.22
CA ALA A 10 5.38 -9.10 -29.96
C ALA A 10 5.13 -9.37 -28.46
N ALA A 11 6.17 -9.64 -27.68
CA ALA A 11 6.06 -10.05 -26.28
C ALA A 11 5.39 -8.99 -25.39
N GLY A 12 5.48 -7.71 -25.73
CA GLY A 12 4.80 -6.63 -25.04
C GLY A 12 3.29 -6.53 -25.33
N GLY A 13 2.76 -7.29 -26.28
CA GLY A 13 1.36 -7.22 -26.73
C GLY A 13 1.03 -5.88 -27.39
N LYS A 14 -0.27 -5.62 -27.61
CA LYS A 14 -0.78 -4.40 -28.25
C LYS A 14 -0.45 -3.09 -27.48
N VAL A 15 0.05 -3.18 -26.26
CA VAL A 15 0.36 -2.03 -25.40
C VAL A 15 1.77 -1.47 -25.67
N GLY A 16 2.51 -2.04 -26.64
CA GLY A 16 3.78 -1.46 -27.13
C GLY A 16 4.95 -1.51 -26.17
N SER A 17 4.86 -2.28 -25.07
CA SER A 17 5.99 -2.46 -24.18
C SER A 17 6.89 -3.60 -24.66
N SER A 18 8.20 -3.33 -24.83
CA SER A 18 9.18 -4.34 -25.18
C SER A 18 9.27 -5.45 -24.12
N LEU A 19 9.87 -6.59 -24.48
CA LEU A 19 10.16 -7.68 -23.55
C LEU A 19 10.98 -7.18 -22.35
N GLU A 20 11.92 -6.26 -22.57
CA GLU A 20 12.72 -5.64 -21.52
C GLU A 20 11.84 -4.91 -20.48
N VAL A 21 10.88 -4.13 -20.94
CA VAL A 21 9.94 -3.42 -20.05
C VAL A 21 9.10 -4.42 -19.24
N GLN A 22 8.63 -5.50 -19.88
CA GLN A 22 7.90 -6.55 -19.16
C GLN A 22 8.79 -7.22 -18.11
N TRP A 23 10.06 -7.47 -18.43
CA TRP A 23 11.03 -8.08 -17.52
C TRP A 23 11.30 -7.21 -16.30
N LYS A 24 11.55 -5.92 -16.51
CA LYS A 24 11.71 -4.94 -15.42
C LYS A 24 10.45 -4.88 -14.55
N ARG A 25 9.28 -4.91 -15.19
CA ARG A 25 7.99 -4.93 -14.46
C ARG A 25 7.80 -6.20 -13.64
N MET A 26 8.20 -7.36 -14.16
CA MET A 26 8.15 -8.64 -13.43
C MET A 26 9.02 -8.57 -12.17
N GLY A 27 10.28 -8.11 -12.30
CA GLY A 27 11.19 -7.95 -11.17
C GLY A 27 10.63 -7.01 -10.11
N ASN A 28 10.16 -5.84 -10.52
CA ASN A 28 9.57 -4.85 -9.62
C ASN A 28 8.33 -5.39 -8.88
N LEU A 29 7.44 -6.09 -9.57
CA LEU A 29 6.26 -6.70 -8.93
C LEU A 29 6.66 -7.81 -7.95
N TYR A 30 7.64 -8.63 -8.31
CA TYR A 30 8.14 -9.69 -7.42
C TYR A 30 8.75 -9.11 -6.14
N GLU A 31 9.55 -8.08 -6.23
CA GLU A 31 10.18 -7.42 -5.09
C GLU A 31 9.15 -6.69 -4.22
N THR A 32 8.24 -5.90 -4.84
CA THR A 32 7.31 -5.04 -4.11
C THR A 32 6.06 -5.74 -3.61
N GLN A 33 5.64 -6.82 -4.26
CA GLN A 33 4.40 -7.53 -3.93
C GLN A 33 4.63 -9.00 -3.53
N GLY A 34 5.89 -9.45 -3.54
CA GLY A 34 6.27 -10.81 -3.18
C GLY A 34 5.88 -11.87 -4.21
N ALA A 35 5.29 -11.47 -5.32
CA ALA A 35 4.88 -12.38 -6.38
C ALA A 35 4.63 -11.65 -7.70
N VAL A 36 4.59 -12.40 -8.80
CA VAL A 36 4.21 -11.89 -10.11
C VAL A 36 3.47 -12.98 -10.90
N GLY A 37 2.41 -12.58 -11.59
CA GLY A 37 1.78 -13.39 -12.62
C GLY A 37 2.41 -13.09 -13.99
N ILE A 38 2.67 -14.12 -14.77
CA ILE A 38 3.15 -13.99 -16.13
C ILE A 38 2.09 -14.58 -17.04
N LEU A 39 1.35 -13.72 -17.74
CA LEU A 39 0.34 -14.12 -18.70
C LEU A 39 1.04 -14.48 -20.01
N VAL A 40 0.96 -15.74 -20.38
CA VAL A 40 1.56 -16.30 -21.58
C VAL A 40 0.46 -16.57 -22.60
N ARG A 41 0.61 -16.04 -23.81
CA ARG A 41 -0.25 -16.35 -24.94
C ARG A 41 0.50 -17.16 -25.98
N LYS A 42 -0.15 -18.21 -26.45
CA LYS A 42 0.39 -19.12 -27.45
C LYS A 42 -0.45 -19.10 -28.73
N SER A 43 0.22 -19.32 -29.86
CA SER A 43 -0.40 -19.69 -31.14
C SER A 43 0.14 -21.05 -31.56
N GLY A 44 -0.67 -22.10 -31.41
CA GLY A 44 -0.16 -23.46 -31.51
C GLY A 44 0.85 -23.74 -30.39
N LYS A 45 2.06 -24.15 -30.76
CA LYS A 45 3.15 -24.42 -29.83
C LYS A 45 4.02 -23.19 -29.52
N GLU A 46 3.88 -22.12 -30.28
CA GLU A 46 4.73 -20.92 -30.17
C GLU A 46 4.18 -19.92 -29.16
N ILE A 47 5.05 -19.37 -28.33
CA ILE A 47 4.73 -18.27 -27.44
C ILE A 47 4.79 -16.96 -28.24
N ILE A 48 3.64 -16.28 -28.35
CA ILE A 48 3.51 -15.04 -29.12
C ILE A 48 3.49 -13.79 -28.24
N SER A 49 3.20 -13.93 -26.95
CA SER A 49 3.15 -12.78 -26.04
C SER A 49 3.37 -13.21 -24.60
N VAL A 50 4.09 -12.35 -23.86
CA VAL A 50 4.34 -12.48 -22.42
C VAL A 50 4.03 -11.14 -21.76
N GLN A 51 3.18 -11.15 -20.72
CA GLN A 51 2.77 -9.92 -20.05
C GLN A 51 2.82 -10.10 -18.53
N ALA A 52 3.45 -9.15 -17.84
CA ALA A 52 3.45 -9.11 -16.38
C ALA A 52 2.07 -8.71 -15.84
N VAL A 53 1.57 -9.47 -14.88
CA VAL A 53 0.31 -9.25 -14.18
C VAL A 53 0.58 -9.05 -12.69
N SER A 54 0.06 -7.96 -12.14
CA SER A 54 0.18 -7.70 -10.71
C SER A 54 -0.62 -8.71 -9.88
N PRO A 55 -0.09 -9.21 -8.76
CA PRO A 55 -0.84 -10.02 -7.79
C PRO A 55 -2.14 -9.36 -7.32
N ARG A 56 -2.22 -8.04 -7.35
CA ARG A 56 -3.45 -7.31 -7.02
C ARG A 56 -4.56 -7.48 -8.04
N GLN A 57 -4.22 -7.87 -9.28
CA GLN A 57 -5.15 -8.09 -10.40
C GLN A 57 -5.50 -9.57 -10.57
N MET A 58 -5.02 -10.44 -9.70
CA MET A 58 -5.26 -11.88 -9.77
C MET A 58 -5.69 -12.46 -8.44
N ARG A 59 -6.46 -13.52 -8.51
CA ARG A 59 -6.82 -14.36 -7.37
C ARG A 59 -6.66 -15.81 -7.77
N ILE A 60 -6.28 -16.63 -6.82
CA ILE A 60 -6.23 -18.07 -6.97
C ILE A 60 -7.67 -18.58 -7.02
N GLY A 61 -7.98 -19.38 -8.02
CA GLY A 61 -9.28 -20.01 -8.17
C GLY A 61 -9.44 -21.20 -7.21
N LYS A 62 -10.43 -22.03 -7.49
CA LYS A 62 -10.67 -23.24 -6.70
C LYS A 62 -9.51 -24.21 -6.88
N LEU A 63 -9.11 -24.85 -5.78
CA LEU A 63 -8.13 -25.93 -5.82
C LEU A 63 -8.78 -27.20 -6.43
N ASN A 64 -7.97 -27.99 -7.13
CA ASN A 64 -8.40 -29.29 -7.64
C ASN A 64 -8.42 -30.35 -6.51
N SER A 65 -8.81 -31.58 -6.82
CA SER A 65 -8.86 -32.70 -5.86
C SER A 65 -7.51 -33.10 -5.29
N LYS A 66 -6.41 -32.65 -5.91
CA LYS A 66 -5.03 -32.85 -5.45
C LYS A 66 -4.47 -31.68 -4.65
N ASN A 67 -5.31 -30.70 -4.31
CA ASN A 67 -4.91 -29.48 -3.61
C ASN A 67 -3.98 -28.55 -4.42
N GLU A 68 -4.00 -28.66 -5.77
CA GLU A 68 -3.23 -27.83 -6.67
C GLU A 68 -4.11 -26.72 -7.27
N ILE A 69 -3.49 -25.62 -7.65
CA ILE A 69 -4.20 -24.50 -8.29
C ILE A 69 -4.61 -24.92 -9.70
N ASP A 70 -5.90 -24.90 -9.97
CA ASP A 70 -6.46 -25.26 -11.28
C ASP A 70 -6.46 -24.06 -12.24
N HIS A 71 -6.86 -22.89 -11.74
CA HIS A 71 -6.92 -21.68 -12.54
C HIS A 71 -6.75 -20.42 -11.68
N PHE A 72 -6.49 -19.31 -12.35
CA PHE A 72 -6.48 -17.97 -11.76
C PHE A 72 -7.68 -17.17 -12.27
N ILE A 73 -8.15 -16.27 -11.43
CA ILE A 73 -9.17 -15.28 -11.76
C ILE A 73 -8.47 -13.95 -11.96
N LEU A 74 -8.52 -13.40 -13.17
CA LEU A 74 -7.98 -12.09 -13.48
C LEU A 74 -9.09 -11.04 -13.50
N ARG A 75 -8.79 -9.89 -12.88
CA ARG A 75 -9.68 -8.72 -12.81
C ARG A 75 -8.85 -7.45 -12.79
N PRO A 76 -9.26 -6.38 -13.47
CA PRO A 76 -8.53 -5.10 -13.43
C PRO A 76 -8.34 -4.56 -12.02
N THR A 77 -9.36 -4.73 -11.16
CA THR A 77 -9.34 -4.26 -9.78
C THR A 77 -10.21 -5.14 -8.89
N PHE A 78 -9.64 -5.60 -7.77
CA PHE A 78 -10.39 -6.25 -6.69
C PHE A 78 -10.64 -5.21 -5.59
N VAL A 79 -11.74 -4.48 -5.65
CA VAL A 79 -12.14 -3.52 -4.62
C VAL A 79 -12.86 -4.24 -3.49
N ARG A 80 -12.40 -4.03 -2.25
CA ARG A 80 -13.01 -4.58 -1.04
C ARG A 80 -14.39 -3.91 -0.85
N GLY A 81 -15.48 -4.69 -0.85
CA GLY A 81 -16.82 -4.17 -0.56
C GLY A 81 -17.74 -3.93 -1.78
N SER A 82 -17.29 -4.10 -3.01
CA SER A 82 -18.23 -4.16 -4.14
C SER A 82 -18.95 -5.50 -4.09
N GLY A 83 -20.17 -5.53 -3.54
CA GLY A 83 -20.99 -6.72 -3.35
C GLY A 83 -21.47 -7.40 -4.65
N LYS A 84 -20.93 -7.03 -5.80
CA LYS A 84 -21.15 -7.73 -7.07
C LYS A 84 -20.08 -8.80 -7.23
N LEU A 85 -20.43 -10.02 -6.89
CA LEU A 85 -19.54 -11.20 -6.95
C LEU A 85 -19.04 -11.50 -8.37
N PHE A 86 -19.70 -11.03 -9.41
CA PHE A 86 -19.36 -11.29 -10.80
C PHE A 86 -19.46 -10.02 -11.62
N ASP A 87 -18.33 -9.39 -11.84
CA ASP A 87 -18.21 -8.33 -12.83
C ASP A 87 -17.90 -8.99 -14.19
N LYS A 88 -18.51 -8.47 -15.27
CA LYS A 88 -18.30 -8.94 -16.64
C LYS A 88 -16.83 -8.86 -17.11
N THR A 89 -15.96 -8.24 -16.32
CA THR A 89 -14.52 -8.14 -16.57
C THR A 89 -13.69 -9.28 -15.98
N GLU A 90 -14.30 -10.17 -15.18
CA GLU A 90 -13.61 -11.34 -14.66
C GLU A 90 -13.37 -12.37 -15.74
N ARG A 91 -12.15 -12.89 -15.81
CA ARG A 91 -11.82 -14.00 -16.68
C ARG A 91 -11.01 -15.04 -15.94
N LYS A 92 -11.33 -16.29 -16.22
CA LYS A 92 -10.58 -17.44 -15.72
C LYS A 92 -9.45 -17.75 -16.67
N VAL A 93 -8.25 -17.90 -16.15
CA VAL A 93 -7.05 -18.23 -16.91
C VAL A 93 -6.44 -19.48 -16.29
N PRO A 94 -6.22 -20.55 -17.06
CA PRO A 94 -5.61 -21.77 -16.53
C PRO A 94 -4.17 -21.57 -16.14
N VAL A 95 -3.66 -22.45 -15.29
CA VAL A 95 -2.24 -22.50 -14.95
C VAL A 95 -1.42 -22.83 -16.19
N PHE A 96 -0.26 -22.17 -16.31
CA PHE A 96 0.65 -22.44 -17.42
C PHE A 96 1.26 -23.84 -17.29
N GLU A 97 1.08 -24.63 -18.34
CA GLU A 97 1.74 -25.93 -18.52
C GLU A 97 2.43 -25.95 -19.88
N LEU A 98 3.70 -26.41 -19.91
CA LEU A 98 4.51 -26.36 -21.12
C LEU A 98 3.90 -27.21 -22.24
N ASP A 99 3.41 -28.40 -21.88
CA ASP A 99 2.91 -29.41 -22.82
C ASP A 99 1.47 -29.18 -23.29
N LYS A 100 0.74 -28.32 -22.60
CA LYS A 100 -0.65 -28.02 -22.98
C LYS A 100 -0.70 -26.88 -23.99
N ASN A 101 -1.45 -27.12 -25.08
CA ASN A 101 -1.70 -26.11 -26.12
C ASN A 101 -2.86 -25.20 -25.71
N GLN A 102 -2.65 -24.38 -24.68
CA GLN A 102 -3.61 -23.39 -24.19
C GLN A 102 -3.31 -22.04 -24.85
N LYS A 103 -4.34 -21.40 -25.44
CA LYS A 103 -4.19 -20.07 -26.08
C LYS A 103 -3.71 -19.00 -25.11
N GLU A 104 -4.15 -19.07 -23.86
CA GLU A 104 -3.78 -18.15 -22.79
C GLU A 104 -3.64 -18.93 -21.48
N SER A 105 -2.58 -18.70 -20.76
CA SER A 105 -2.30 -19.36 -19.48
C SER A 105 -1.46 -18.44 -18.58
N LEU A 106 -1.47 -18.69 -17.28
CA LEU A 106 -0.76 -17.87 -16.30
C LEU A 106 0.29 -18.70 -15.57
N LEU A 107 1.55 -18.26 -15.67
CA LEU A 107 2.62 -18.74 -14.82
C LEU A 107 2.68 -17.84 -13.59
N TYR A 108 2.63 -18.41 -12.40
CA TYR A 108 2.70 -17.69 -11.14
C TYR A 108 4.02 -17.96 -10.45
N ILE A 109 4.80 -16.91 -10.25
CA ILE A 109 6.07 -16.95 -9.52
C ILE A 109 5.87 -16.18 -8.22
N LYS A 110 6.15 -16.82 -7.09
CA LYS A 110 6.01 -16.22 -5.77
C LYS A 110 7.29 -16.35 -4.96
N ASN A 111 7.49 -15.39 -4.08
CA ASN A 111 8.47 -15.53 -3.01
C ASN A 111 7.93 -16.53 -1.97
N PRO A 112 8.72 -17.50 -1.54
CA PRO A 112 8.28 -18.43 -0.51
C PRO A 112 7.95 -17.67 0.78
N ALA A 113 6.73 -17.85 1.27
CA ALA A 113 6.29 -17.30 2.54
C ALA A 113 6.22 -18.43 3.57
N THR A 114 6.61 -18.15 4.79
CA THR A 114 6.61 -19.13 5.87
C THR A 114 5.20 -19.49 6.37
N GLU A 115 4.23 -18.60 6.15
CA GLU A 115 2.88 -18.74 6.73
C GLU A 115 1.77 -18.91 5.67
N ASN A 116 2.09 -18.73 4.40
CA ASN A 116 1.08 -18.77 3.34
C ASN A 116 1.58 -19.50 2.11
N ASP A 117 1.10 -20.71 1.89
CA ASP A 117 1.52 -21.54 0.77
C ASP A 117 1.04 -21.05 -0.60
N PHE A 118 0.04 -20.15 -0.65
CA PHE A 118 -0.59 -19.73 -1.90
C PHE A 118 -0.14 -18.37 -2.39
N TYR A 119 0.04 -17.40 -1.50
CA TYR A 119 0.42 -16.04 -1.87
C TYR A 119 1.84 -15.72 -1.44
N GLY A 120 2.56 -15.01 -2.30
CA GLY A 120 3.92 -14.55 -1.98
C GLY A 120 3.91 -13.41 -0.97
N THR A 121 5.00 -13.30 -0.22
CA THR A 121 5.23 -12.24 0.76
C THR A 121 6.37 -11.34 0.28
N PRO A 122 6.21 -10.00 0.28
CA PRO A 122 7.29 -9.09 -0.08
C PRO A 122 8.51 -9.24 0.84
N ASN A 123 9.70 -9.08 0.27
CA ASN A 123 10.96 -9.22 1.01
C ASN A 123 11.10 -8.19 2.14
N TYR A 124 10.51 -7.01 1.98
CA TYR A 124 10.62 -5.93 2.97
C TYR A 124 9.66 -6.07 4.18
N ILE A 125 8.83 -7.11 4.22
CA ILE A 125 7.82 -7.25 5.30
C ILE A 125 8.47 -7.28 6.69
N GLY A 126 9.66 -7.88 6.81
CA GLY A 126 10.42 -7.88 8.06
C GLY A 126 10.94 -6.50 8.50
N ALA A 127 11.08 -5.58 7.56
CA ALA A 127 11.51 -4.20 7.80
C ALA A 127 10.32 -3.21 7.90
N TYR A 128 9.07 -3.69 7.87
CA TYR A 128 7.89 -2.85 7.79
C TYR A 128 7.84 -1.77 8.89
N ASN A 129 8.14 -2.14 10.13
CA ASN A 129 8.14 -1.19 11.24
C ASN A 129 9.17 -0.05 11.07
N PHE A 130 10.32 -0.36 10.48
CA PHE A 130 11.36 0.64 10.20
C PHE A 130 10.91 1.57 9.06
N ILE A 131 10.31 1.03 8.01
CA ILE A 131 9.76 1.81 6.89
C ILE A 131 8.64 2.73 7.38
N GLU A 132 7.76 2.23 8.25
CA GLU A 132 6.69 3.03 8.85
C GLU A 132 7.24 4.13 9.76
N ALA A 133 8.27 3.83 10.56
CA ALA A 133 8.94 4.82 11.40
C ALA A 133 9.61 5.92 10.58
N ASP A 134 10.32 5.56 9.50
CA ASP A 134 10.96 6.51 8.59
C ASP A 134 9.91 7.41 7.90
N TYR A 135 8.81 6.84 7.43
CA TYR A 135 7.70 7.60 6.88
C TYR A 135 7.12 8.60 7.88
N LYS A 136 6.83 8.16 9.12
CA LYS A 136 6.30 9.04 10.18
C LYS A 136 7.29 10.14 10.53
N PHE A 137 8.58 9.81 10.57
CA PHE A 137 9.64 10.81 10.82
C PHE A 137 9.69 11.86 9.71
N GLY A 138 9.63 11.44 8.45
CA GLY A 138 9.55 12.35 7.31
C GLY A 138 8.33 13.28 7.36
N VAL A 139 7.16 12.75 7.70
CA VAL A 139 5.94 13.55 7.90
C VAL A 139 6.11 14.56 9.03
N THR A 140 6.71 14.14 10.15
CA THR A 140 6.94 15.02 11.30
C THR A 140 7.87 16.17 10.94
N ILE A 141 8.98 15.88 10.22
CA ILE A 141 9.90 16.94 9.77
C ILE A 141 9.19 17.89 8.79
N HIS A 142 8.43 17.36 7.85
CA HIS A 142 7.68 18.17 6.88
C HIS A 142 6.72 19.12 7.59
N ASN A 143 5.90 18.59 8.50
CA ASN A 143 4.98 19.39 9.29
C ASN A 143 5.69 20.43 10.16
N ALA A 144 6.81 20.05 10.78
CA ALA A 144 7.62 20.98 11.59
C ALA A 144 8.22 22.09 10.71
N ALA A 145 8.64 21.78 9.48
CA ALA A 145 9.17 22.79 8.56
C ALA A 145 8.07 23.74 8.06
N GLU A 146 6.88 23.22 7.75
CA GLU A 146 5.73 24.05 7.34
C GLU A 146 5.21 24.92 8.47
N ASN A 147 5.14 24.40 9.69
CA ASN A 147 4.62 25.11 10.87
C ASN A 147 5.68 25.89 11.63
N GLY A 148 6.94 25.97 11.13
CA GLY A 148 8.01 26.78 11.69
C GLY A 148 8.58 26.26 13.00
N PHE A 149 8.63 24.93 13.23
CA PHE A 149 9.12 24.31 14.46
C PHE A 149 8.50 24.92 15.74
N GLN A 150 7.21 25.24 15.68
CA GLN A 150 6.55 25.90 16.79
C GLN A 150 6.56 25.03 18.04
N PRO A 151 6.94 25.60 19.19
CA PRO A 151 6.87 24.87 20.45
C PRO A 151 5.43 24.50 20.76
N LYS A 152 5.23 23.38 21.44
CA LYS A 152 3.91 22.99 21.95
C LYS A 152 3.32 24.14 22.75
N VAL A 153 2.16 24.62 22.34
CA VAL A 153 1.47 25.69 23.05
C VAL A 153 0.72 25.07 24.23
N MET A 154 1.05 25.54 25.44
CA MET A 154 0.23 25.20 26.60
C MET A 154 -0.66 26.39 26.89
N ALA A 155 -1.98 26.18 26.80
CA ALA A 155 -2.95 27.18 27.21
C ALA A 155 -3.61 26.72 28.51
N THR A 156 -3.64 27.62 29.49
CA THR A 156 -4.30 27.39 30.77
C THR A 156 -5.48 28.35 30.91
N PHE A 157 -6.65 27.83 31.15
CA PHE A 157 -7.88 28.59 31.29
C PHE A 157 -8.45 28.46 32.71
N VAL A 158 -9.08 29.54 33.21
CA VAL A 158 -9.82 29.50 34.46
C VAL A 158 -11.24 29.00 34.20
N GLY A 159 -11.49 27.73 34.54
CA GLY A 159 -12.76 27.06 34.31
C GLY A 159 -13.63 26.92 35.57
N ARG A 160 -13.81 28.01 36.35
CA ARG A 160 -14.43 27.99 37.67
C ARG A 160 -15.87 27.43 37.70
N ASN A 161 -16.63 27.63 36.64
CA ASN A 161 -18.02 27.24 36.53
C ASN A 161 -18.32 26.36 35.29
N MET A 162 -17.33 25.78 34.69
CA MET A 162 -17.48 24.93 33.50
C MET A 162 -17.67 23.46 33.93
N SER A 163 -18.68 22.79 33.33
CA SER A 163 -18.81 21.34 33.45
C SER A 163 -17.67 20.66 32.72
N ASP A 164 -17.43 19.38 33.00
CA ASP A 164 -16.33 18.64 32.31
C ASP A 164 -16.59 18.51 30.81
N GLU A 165 -17.87 18.35 30.38
CA GLU A 165 -18.27 18.37 28.97
C GLU A 165 -17.97 19.72 28.28
N GLN A 166 -18.20 20.84 28.98
CA GLN A 166 -17.90 22.17 28.46
C GLN A 166 -16.39 22.41 28.35
N LYS A 167 -15.59 21.88 29.28
CA LYS A 167 -14.12 21.96 29.21
C LYS A 167 -13.58 21.17 28.02
N GLU A 168 -14.12 19.97 27.79
CA GLU A 168 -13.73 19.12 26.67
C GLU A 168 -14.08 19.78 25.32
N ALA A 169 -15.30 20.24 25.14
CA ALA A 169 -15.72 20.97 23.95
C ALA A 169 -14.90 22.22 23.68
N HIS A 170 -14.56 22.98 24.72
CA HIS A 170 -13.70 24.17 24.62
C HIS A 170 -12.24 23.79 24.28
N ALA A 171 -11.71 22.72 24.87
CA ALA A 171 -10.38 22.22 24.58
C ALA A 171 -10.24 21.76 23.13
N ASP A 172 -11.27 21.08 22.61
CA ASP A 172 -11.30 20.63 21.22
C ASP A 172 -11.39 21.81 20.25
N ALA A 173 -12.26 22.79 20.53
CA ALA A 173 -12.36 24.01 19.74
C ALA A 173 -11.04 24.80 19.74
N PHE A 174 -10.32 24.86 20.88
CA PHE A 174 -9.01 25.49 20.95
C PHE A 174 -7.98 24.73 20.11
N LYS A 175 -7.91 23.42 20.22
CA LYS A 175 -7.02 22.57 19.43
C LYS A 175 -7.30 22.71 17.93
N ASP A 176 -8.56 22.74 17.53
CA ASP A 176 -8.96 22.90 16.12
C ASP A 176 -8.55 24.25 15.55
N ASN A 177 -8.59 25.32 16.34
CA ASN A 177 -8.21 26.67 15.90
C ASN A 177 -6.71 26.95 15.90
N PHE A 178 -5.92 26.28 16.76
CA PHE A 178 -4.51 26.59 16.97
C PHE A 178 -3.54 25.53 16.50
N SER A 179 -3.99 24.31 16.29
CA SER A 179 -3.09 23.19 15.99
C SER A 179 -2.97 22.86 14.50
N GLY A 180 -3.73 23.49 13.63
CA GLY A 180 -3.72 23.14 12.21
C GLY A 180 -3.96 21.62 11.99
N SER A 181 -3.09 20.97 11.23
CA SER A 181 -3.13 19.52 11.00
C SER A 181 -2.58 18.68 12.18
N ASP A 182 -1.86 19.29 13.12
CA ASP A 182 -1.20 18.60 14.26
C ASP A 182 -1.88 18.93 15.58
N ARG A 183 -3.04 18.32 15.82
CA ARG A 183 -3.83 18.49 17.06
C ARG A 183 -3.07 18.15 18.36
N GLU A 184 -1.94 17.46 18.27
CA GLU A 184 -1.13 17.03 19.41
C GLU A 184 -0.23 18.12 19.98
N LEU A 185 -0.07 19.27 19.32
CA LEU A 185 0.83 20.34 19.72
C LEU A 185 0.25 21.31 20.76
N ALA A 186 -1.06 21.28 20.98
CA ALA A 186 -1.72 22.14 21.95
C ALA A 186 -2.16 21.37 23.20
N ILE A 187 -1.61 21.76 24.36
CA ILE A 187 -2.02 21.24 25.66
C ILE A 187 -2.95 22.26 26.30
N VAL A 188 -4.18 21.86 26.65
CA VAL A 188 -5.17 22.73 27.31
C VAL A 188 -5.35 22.25 28.73
N ASN A 189 -5.08 23.13 29.68
CA ASN A 189 -5.27 22.89 31.11
C ASN A 189 -6.35 23.82 31.67
N TYR A 190 -7.09 23.35 32.67
CA TYR A 190 -8.09 24.14 33.39
C TYR A 190 -7.72 24.21 34.87
N VAL A 191 -7.72 25.43 35.42
CA VAL A 191 -7.52 25.69 36.82
C VAL A 191 -8.77 26.32 37.43
N ARG A 192 -9.00 26.14 38.71
CA ARG A 192 -10.17 26.70 39.39
C ARG A 192 -9.98 28.17 39.78
N ARG A 193 -8.76 28.59 40.02
CA ARG A 193 -8.39 29.96 40.41
C ARG A 193 -7.24 30.46 39.60
N GLU A 194 -7.17 31.77 39.42
CA GLU A 194 -6.10 32.44 38.69
C GLU A 194 -4.74 32.25 39.36
N GLU A 195 -4.72 32.12 40.69
CA GLU A 195 -3.53 31.86 41.49
C GLU A 195 -2.91 30.48 41.25
N GLU A 196 -3.68 29.54 40.70
CA GLU A 196 -3.26 28.19 40.36
C GLU A 196 -2.68 28.09 38.91
N MET A 197 -2.61 29.21 38.19
CA MET A 197 -2.05 29.23 36.85
C MET A 197 -0.54 28.90 36.91
N PRO A 198 -0.08 27.92 36.13
CA PRO A 198 1.34 27.64 36.06
C PRO A 198 2.08 28.86 35.46
N LYS A 199 3.13 29.31 36.12
CA LYS A 199 4.04 30.29 35.52
C LYS A 199 4.76 29.61 34.37
N ILE A 200 4.46 30.02 33.14
CA ILE A 200 5.13 29.51 31.95
C ILE A 200 6.50 30.20 31.90
N GLU A 201 7.55 29.52 32.35
CA GLU A 201 8.89 29.86 31.95
C GLU A 201 9.06 29.41 30.48
N LYS A 202 9.50 30.32 29.62
CA LYS A 202 9.85 29.99 28.24
C LYS A 202 10.88 28.87 28.28
N LEU A 203 10.50 27.66 27.85
CA LEU A 203 11.45 26.63 27.49
C LEU A 203 12.21 27.14 26.25
N GLN A 204 13.32 27.83 26.46
CA GLN A 204 14.29 28.05 25.40
C GLN A 204 14.93 26.71 25.13
N ILE A 205 14.58 26.10 24.01
CA ILE A 205 15.38 25.02 23.46
C ILE A 205 16.61 25.70 22.86
N GLU A 206 17.61 25.94 23.71
CA GLU A 206 18.94 26.29 23.25
C GLU A 206 19.57 24.99 22.73
N ASN A 207 19.81 24.97 21.43
CA ASN A 207 20.71 24.09 20.70
C ASN A 207 20.38 22.57 20.70
N LEU A 208 19.71 22.15 19.66
CA LEU A 208 20.00 20.88 19.03
C LEU A 208 20.83 21.09 17.76
#